data_99f743cf18cc60c193ce4eff47204358
#
_entry.id   99f743cf18cc60c193ce4eff47204358
#
_cell.length_a   1.000
_cell.length_b   1.000
_cell.length_c   1.000
_cell.angle_alpha   90.00
_cell.angle_beta   90.00
_cell.angle_gamma   90.00
#
_symmetry.space_group_name_H-M   'P 1'
#
loop_
_entity.id
_entity.type
_entity.pdbx_description
1 polymer ?
#
loop_
_entity_poly.entity_id
_entity_poly.type
_entity_poly.pdbx_seq_one_letter_code
_entity_poly.pdbx_strand_id
1 'polypeptide(L)'
;MESKEPLRPGDFPEQKKLRGLYKHVKISVRTLDIIIVAGILAILLCVFIATRHSGYTITFNSSGGTDVASQSLTYGEVIEEPTPPTREGYTFGGWYSDDALNNPWDFGTQIAGDTELYAKWIPDS
;
A
#
# COMPACT_ATOMS: atom_id res chain seq x y z
N MET A 1 11.07 -69.07 -21.67
CA MET A 1 11.36 -68.57 -22.07
C MET A 1 10.64 -67.68 -22.39
N GLU A 2 9.82 -67.67 -22.37
CA GLU A 2 9.10 -66.88 -22.47
C GLU A 2 9.24 -65.86 -21.69
N SER A 3 9.53 -65.99 -20.72
CA SER A 3 9.84 -64.98 -19.91
C SER A 3 10.69 -64.03 -20.60
N LYS A 4 11.10 -64.36 -21.78
CA LYS A 4 11.94 -63.47 -22.35
C LYS A 4 11.25 -62.60 -23.26
N GLU A 5 9.99 -62.61 -23.33
CA GLU A 5 9.33 -61.67 -24.11
C GLU A 5 9.59 -60.29 -23.53
N PRO A 6 9.91 -59.35 -24.34
CA PRO A 6 10.08 -57.98 -23.81
C PRO A 6 8.79 -57.50 -23.19
N LEU A 7 8.91 -56.85 -22.08
CA LEU A 7 7.74 -56.30 -21.40
C LEU A 7 7.13 -55.19 -22.25
N ARG A 8 5.83 -55.24 -22.33
CA ARG A 8 5.12 -54.20 -23.06
C ARG A 8 5.01 -52.97 -22.20
N PRO A 9 4.78 -51.84 -22.80
CA PRO A 9 4.66 -50.60 -22.01
C PRO A 9 3.62 -50.68 -20.90
N GLY A 10 2.61 -51.51 -21.03
CA GLY A 10 1.60 -51.65 -20.00
C GLY A 10 1.91 -52.64 -18.92
N ASP A 11 2.96 -53.47 -19.12
CA ASP A 11 3.29 -54.53 -18.20
C ASP A 11 4.14 -54.08 -17.03
N PHE A 12 4.68 -52.89 -17.07
CA PHE A 12 5.52 -52.40 -16.02
C PHE A 12 4.66 -51.87 -14.88
N PRO A 13 4.81 -52.38 -13.67
CA PRO A 13 4.07 -51.86 -12.52
C PRO A 13 4.35 -50.42 -12.26
N GLU A 14 5.55 -49.97 -12.55
CA GLU A 14 5.91 -48.58 -12.35
C GLU A 14 5.09 -47.64 -13.21
N GLN A 15 4.87 -48.03 -14.45
CA GLN A 15 4.06 -47.24 -15.35
C GLN A 15 2.62 -47.11 -14.86
N LYS A 16 2.10 -48.18 -14.29
CA LYS A 16 0.75 -48.15 -13.74
C LYS A 16 0.69 -47.18 -12.55
N LYS A 17 1.71 -47.20 -11.72
CA LYS A 17 1.79 -46.27 -10.63
C LYS A 17 1.85 -44.85 -11.13
N LEU A 18 2.65 -44.64 -12.15
CA LEU A 18 2.77 -43.29 -12.72
C LEU A 18 1.45 -42.80 -13.28
N ARG A 19 0.70 -43.71 -13.90
CA ARG A 19 -0.61 -43.31 -14.41
C ARG A 19 -1.55 -42.91 -13.28
N GLY A 20 -1.52 -43.64 -12.18
CA GLY A 20 -2.31 -43.29 -11.02
C GLY A 20 -1.91 -41.95 -10.43
N LEU A 21 -0.62 -41.75 -10.32
CA LEU A 21 -0.10 -40.47 -9.85
C LEU A 21 -0.45 -39.35 -10.81
N TYR A 22 -0.40 -39.64 -12.08
CA TYR A 22 -0.71 -38.67 -13.10
C TYR A 22 -2.17 -38.21 -13.01
N LYS A 23 -3.07 -39.14 -12.74
CA LYS A 23 -4.46 -38.77 -12.53
C LYS A 23 -4.61 -37.87 -11.34
N HIS A 24 -3.90 -38.19 -10.27
CA HIS A 24 -3.93 -37.40 -9.08
C HIS A 24 -3.34 -36.01 -9.33
N VAL A 25 -2.25 -36.00 -10.09
CA VAL A 25 -1.60 -34.74 -10.45
C VAL A 25 -2.53 -33.90 -11.30
N LYS A 26 -3.31 -34.51 -12.15
CA LYS A 26 -4.23 -33.77 -13.00
C LYS A 26 -5.28 -33.05 -12.17
N ILE A 27 -5.79 -33.70 -11.14
CA ILE A 27 -6.72 -33.05 -10.21
C ILE A 27 -6.00 -31.97 -9.42
N SER A 28 -4.78 -32.27 -8.99
CA SER A 28 -3.96 -31.32 -8.25
C SER A 28 -3.60 -30.11 -9.09
N VAL A 29 -3.41 -30.27 -10.38
CA VAL A 29 -3.06 -29.16 -11.26
C VAL A 29 -4.17 -28.12 -11.26
N ARG A 30 -5.43 -28.56 -11.29
CA ARG A 30 -6.53 -27.59 -11.21
C ARG A 30 -6.55 -26.87 -9.88
N THR A 31 -6.31 -27.60 -8.80
CA THR A 31 -6.23 -27.01 -7.47
C THR A 31 -5.03 -26.08 -7.39
N LEU A 32 -3.89 -26.50 -7.94
CA LEU A 32 -2.70 -25.68 -7.98
C LEU A 32 -2.92 -24.41 -8.81
N ASP A 33 -3.63 -24.51 -9.92
CA ASP A 33 -3.95 -23.33 -10.72
C ASP A 33 -4.75 -22.32 -9.91
N ILE A 34 -5.74 -22.81 -9.18
CA ILE A 34 -6.55 -21.94 -8.34
C ILE A 34 -5.69 -21.31 -7.25
N ILE A 35 -4.80 -22.06 -6.64
CA ILE A 35 -3.90 -21.59 -5.60
C ILE A 35 -2.93 -20.55 -6.18
N ILE A 36 -2.38 -20.84 -7.36
CA ILE A 36 -1.45 -19.92 -8.02
C ILE A 36 -2.13 -18.62 -8.36
N VAL A 37 -3.32 -18.69 -8.95
CA VAL A 37 -4.08 -17.47 -9.30
C VAL A 37 -4.44 -16.70 -8.05
N ALA A 38 -4.91 -17.38 -7.00
CA ALA A 38 -5.24 -16.73 -5.74
C ALA A 38 -4.01 -16.10 -5.11
N GLY A 39 -2.86 -16.77 -5.19
CA GLY A 39 -1.59 -16.24 -4.69
C GLY A 39 -1.16 -14.98 -5.45
N ILE A 40 -1.27 -15.01 -6.76
CA ILE A 40 -0.92 -13.86 -7.60
C ILE A 40 -1.85 -12.69 -7.28
N LEU A 41 -3.14 -12.95 -7.15
CA LEU A 41 -4.10 -11.90 -6.81
C LEU A 41 -3.83 -11.33 -5.43
N ALA A 42 -3.46 -12.17 -4.47
CA ALA A 42 -3.11 -11.72 -3.12
C ALA A 42 -1.87 -10.84 -3.16
N ILE A 43 -0.85 -11.23 -3.93
CA ILE A 43 0.37 -10.44 -4.06
C ILE A 43 0.07 -9.11 -4.73
N LEU A 44 -0.72 -9.11 -5.81
CA LEU A 44 -1.09 -7.88 -6.49
C LEU A 44 -1.89 -6.96 -5.56
N LEU A 45 -2.77 -7.53 -4.75
CA LEU A 45 -3.52 -6.76 -3.78
C LEU A 45 -2.61 -6.18 -2.72
N CYS A 46 -1.65 -6.96 -2.22
CA CYS A 46 -0.68 -6.47 -1.24
C CYS A 46 0.17 -5.34 -1.81
N VAL A 47 0.63 -5.49 -3.05
CA VAL A 47 1.40 -4.44 -3.73
C VAL A 47 0.55 -3.19 -3.91
N PHE A 48 -0.70 -3.37 -4.30
CA PHE A 48 -1.62 -2.27 -4.50
C PHE A 48 -1.86 -1.52 -3.18
N ILE A 49 -2.11 -2.25 -2.09
CA ILE A 49 -2.30 -1.65 -0.78
C ILE A 49 -1.02 -0.96 -0.32
N ALA A 50 0.13 -1.63 -0.48
CA ALA A 50 1.42 -1.06 -0.09
C ALA A 50 1.72 0.21 -0.89
N THR A 51 1.39 0.22 -2.18
CA THR A 51 1.60 1.40 -3.02
C THR A 51 0.72 2.56 -2.56
N ARG A 52 -0.51 2.24 -2.15
CA ARG A 52 -1.40 3.27 -1.63
C ARG A 52 -0.94 3.81 -0.28
N HIS A 53 -0.37 2.93 0.54
CA HIS A 53 0.10 3.32 1.86
C HIS A 53 1.55 3.79 1.87
N SER A 54 2.21 3.78 0.73
CA SER A 54 3.60 4.21 0.66
C SER A 54 3.73 5.73 0.55
N GLY A 55 2.62 6.44 0.59
CA GLY A 55 2.65 7.89 0.55
C GLY A 55 3.08 8.48 1.89
N TYR A 56 3.34 9.76 1.86
CA TYR A 56 3.66 10.52 3.07
C TYR A 56 2.41 11.11 3.66
N THR A 57 2.34 11.15 4.98
CA THR A 57 1.22 11.72 5.70
C THR A 57 1.55 13.16 6.06
N ILE A 58 0.67 14.07 5.67
CA ILE A 58 0.79 15.48 6.00
C ILE A 58 -0.23 15.77 7.09
N THR A 59 0.26 16.15 8.26
CA THR A 59 -0.59 16.44 9.41
C THR A 59 -0.68 17.93 9.59
N PHE A 60 -1.88 18.43 9.80
CA PHE A 60 -2.11 19.84 10.07
C PHE A 60 -2.47 20.00 11.54
N ASN A 61 -1.57 20.62 12.29
CA ASN A 61 -1.80 20.91 13.70
C ASN A 61 -2.40 22.29 13.81
N SER A 62 -3.68 22.37 14.11
CA SER A 62 -4.38 23.65 14.17
C SER A 62 -4.09 24.44 15.43
N SER A 63 -3.33 23.89 16.37
CA SER A 63 -2.88 24.59 17.58
C SER A 63 -4.02 25.26 18.35
N GLY A 64 -5.09 24.54 18.53
CA GLY A 64 -6.26 25.04 19.27
C GLY A 64 -7.38 25.56 18.39
N GLY A 65 -7.20 25.57 17.08
CA GLY A 65 -8.26 25.92 16.15
C GLY A 65 -9.08 24.71 15.75
N THR A 66 -9.94 24.88 14.76
CA THR A 66 -10.76 23.78 14.24
C THR A 66 -9.88 22.73 13.58
N ASP A 67 -10.34 21.48 13.60
CA ASP A 67 -9.58 20.38 13.04
C ASP A 67 -9.44 20.51 11.53
N VAL A 68 -8.26 20.15 11.03
CA VAL A 68 -7.97 20.12 9.60
C VAL A 68 -7.58 18.70 9.24
N ALA A 69 -8.23 18.16 8.21
CA ALA A 69 -7.98 16.78 7.79
C ALA A 69 -6.56 16.62 7.24
N SER A 70 -5.91 15.52 7.62
CA SER A 70 -4.59 15.20 7.09
C SER A 70 -4.68 14.83 5.61
N GLN A 71 -3.56 14.96 4.91
CA GLN A 71 -3.46 14.58 3.50
C GLN A 71 -2.44 13.47 3.35
N SER A 72 -2.68 12.61 2.36
CA SER A 72 -1.72 11.59 1.97
C SER A 72 -1.23 11.91 0.58
N LEU A 73 0.07 12.10 0.45
CA LEU A 73 0.70 12.50 -0.80
C LEU A 73 1.88 11.58 -1.10
N THR A 74 2.28 11.52 -2.37
CA THR A 74 3.44 10.77 -2.77
C THR A 74 4.63 11.70 -2.99
N TYR A 75 5.81 11.11 -3.11
CA TYR A 75 7.03 11.87 -3.30
C TYR A 75 6.92 12.81 -4.49
N GLY A 76 7.30 14.04 -4.29
CA GLY A 76 7.29 15.05 -5.35
C GLY A 76 5.99 15.78 -5.52
N GLU A 77 4.92 15.39 -4.83
CA GLU A 77 3.68 16.13 -4.87
C GLU A 77 3.76 17.34 -3.95
N VAL A 78 2.88 18.30 -4.18
CA VAL A 78 2.78 19.47 -3.32
C VAL A 78 1.54 19.34 -2.44
N ILE A 79 1.63 19.93 -1.25
CA ILE A 79 0.50 19.94 -0.32
C ILE A 79 -0.55 20.92 -0.83
N GLU A 80 -1.79 20.44 -0.89
CA GLU A 80 -2.90 21.33 -1.23
C GLU A 80 -3.23 22.18 0.00
N GLU A 81 -3.29 23.49 -0.18
CA GLU A 81 -3.61 24.37 0.94
C GLU A 81 -5.02 24.09 1.41
N PRO A 82 -5.20 23.71 2.69
CA PRO A 82 -6.53 23.41 3.19
C PRO A 82 -7.31 24.67 3.50
N THR A 83 -8.61 24.51 3.69
CA THR A 83 -9.44 25.61 4.19
C THR A 83 -8.87 26.07 5.52
N PRO A 84 -8.66 27.38 5.70
CA PRO A 84 -8.07 27.87 6.94
C PRO A 84 -8.90 27.46 8.17
N PRO A 85 -8.27 26.98 9.23
CA PRO A 85 -8.99 26.72 10.46
C PRO A 85 -9.40 28.02 11.13
N THR A 86 -10.30 27.91 12.09
CA THR A 86 -10.76 29.08 12.84
C THR A 86 -10.51 28.85 14.32
N ARG A 87 -10.28 29.94 15.03
CA ARG A 87 -10.09 29.91 16.47
C ARG A 87 -10.67 31.18 17.04
N GLU A 88 -11.57 31.07 18.01
CA GLU A 88 -12.24 32.19 18.59
C GLU A 88 -11.22 33.11 19.26
N GLY A 89 -11.30 34.41 18.97
CA GLY A 89 -10.38 35.38 19.53
C GLY A 89 -9.06 35.49 18.80
N TYR A 90 -8.90 34.77 17.68
CA TYR A 90 -7.65 34.78 16.95
C TYR A 90 -7.89 34.83 15.44
N THR A 91 -6.89 35.34 14.74
CA THR A 91 -6.89 35.37 13.28
C THR A 91 -5.81 34.40 12.79
N PHE A 92 -6.16 33.57 11.80
CA PHE A 92 -5.21 32.59 11.25
C PHE A 92 -4.07 33.31 10.53
N GLY A 93 -2.85 33.02 10.93
CA GLY A 93 -1.65 33.64 10.36
C GLY A 93 -0.85 32.76 9.41
N GLY A 94 -1.37 31.63 9.00
CA GLY A 94 -0.71 30.76 8.04
C GLY A 94 -0.19 29.47 8.65
N TRP A 95 0.34 28.61 7.79
CA TRP A 95 0.90 27.32 8.18
C TRP A 95 2.42 27.43 8.23
N TYR A 96 3.01 26.78 9.22
CA TYR A 96 4.45 26.80 9.45
C TYR A 96 4.98 25.38 9.53
N SER A 97 6.23 25.18 9.13
CA SER A 97 6.85 23.86 9.15
C SER A 97 7.43 23.48 10.50
N ASP A 98 7.48 24.41 11.45
CA ASP A 98 8.02 24.18 12.78
C ASP A 98 7.06 24.68 13.86
N ASP A 99 7.15 24.09 15.04
CA ASP A 99 6.27 24.46 16.16
C ASP A 99 6.65 25.82 16.76
N ALA A 100 7.85 26.29 16.51
CA ALA A 100 8.27 27.62 16.95
C ALA A 100 7.75 28.71 16.02
N LEU A 101 7.12 28.36 14.91
CA LEU A 101 6.50 29.29 13.95
C LEU A 101 7.52 30.26 13.36
N ASN A 102 8.71 29.78 13.08
CA ASN A 102 9.76 30.58 12.48
C ASN A 102 9.83 30.40 10.96
N ASN A 103 9.39 29.26 10.45
CA ASN A 103 9.56 28.91 9.05
C ASN A 103 8.21 28.72 8.40
N PRO A 104 7.67 29.74 7.71
CA PRO A 104 6.39 29.57 7.03
C PRO A 104 6.49 28.52 5.93
N TRP A 105 5.43 27.76 5.77
CA TRP A 105 5.39 26.71 4.76
C TRP A 105 4.99 27.28 3.41
N ASP A 106 5.76 26.93 2.39
CA ASP A 106 5.45 27.28 1.01
C ASP A 106 4.72 26.11 0.36
N PHE A 107 3.47 26.28 0.00
CA PHE A 107 2.66 25.23 -0.61
C PHE A 107 3.10 24.86 -2.01
N GLY A 108 4.04 25.58 -2.59
CA GLY A 108 4.68 25.18 -3.84
C GLY A 108 5.83 24.20 -3.64
N THR A 109 6.19 23.89 -2.40
CA THR A 109 7.29 23.00 -2.10
C THR A 109 6.87 21.54 -2.27
N GLN A 110 7.68 20.76 -2.99
CA GLN A 110 7.45 19.33 -3.13
C GLN A 110 7.81 18.63 -1.84
N ILE A 111 6.98 17.65 -1.44
CA ILE A 111 7.25 16.91 -0.22
C ILE A 111 8.26 15.80 -0.48
N ALA A 112 9.01 15.46 0.56
CA ALA A 112 10.01 14.39 0.51
C ALA A 112 9.89 13.47 1.73
N GLY A 113 8.85 13.62 2.54
CA GLY A 113 8.65 12.81 3.72
C GLY A 113 7.40 13.23 4.46
N ASP A 114 7.11 12.54 5.56
CA ASP A 114 6.01 12.92 6.43
C ASP A 114 6.26 14.35 6.93
N THR A 115 5.23 15.14 6.93
CA THR A 115 5.32 16.55 7.26
C THR A 115 4.22 16.91 8.24
N GLU A 116 4.56 17.71 9.24
CA GLU A 116 3.58 18.27 10.13
C GLU A 116 3.64 19.79 10.01
N LEU A 117 2.49 20.39 9.77
CA LEU A 117 2.38 21.85 9.65
C LEU A 117 1.64 22.39 10.85
N TYR A 118 2.04 23.58 11.29
CA TYR A 118 1.51 24.20 12.50
C TYR A 118 0.82 25.50 12.12
N ALA A 119 -0.37 25.70 12.68
CA ALA A 119 -1.12 26.92 12.44
C ALA A 119 -0.61 28.04 13.34
N LYS A 120 -0.41 29.20 12.76
CA LYS A 120 -0.07 30.40 13.53
C LYS A 120 -1.35 31.13 13.85
N TRP A 121 -1.48 31.58 15.09
CA TRP A 121 -2.63 32.32 15.53
C TRP A 121 -2.19 33.71 16.00
N ILE A 122 -2.88 34.71 15.51
CA ILE A 122 -2.63 36.11 15.89
C ILE A 122 -3.79 36.54 16.76
N PRO A 123 -3.53 36.96 18.02
CA PRO A 123 -4.63 37.41 18.87
C PRO A 123 -5.35 38.60 18.29
N ASP A 124 -6.67 38.57 18.35
CA ASP A 124 -7.46 39.76 17.98
C ASP A 124 -7.38 40.78 19.10
N SER A 125 -7.25 42.00 18.75
CA SER A 125 -7.13 43.07 19.76
C SER A 125 -8.48 43.65 20.17
#